data_e05a93dff59d08f1626bc4204b34e67e
#
_entry.id   e05a93dff59d08f1626bc4204b34e67e
#
_cell.length_a   1.000
_cell.length_b   1.000
_cell.length_c   1.000
_cell.angle_alpha   90.00
_cell.angle_beta   90.00
_cell.angle_gamma   90.00
#
_symmetry.space_group_name_H-M   'P 1'
#
loop_
_entity.id
_entity.type
_entity.pdbx_description
1 polymer ?
#
loop_
_entity_poly.entity_id
_entity_poly.type
_entity_poly.pdbx_seq_one_letter_code
_entity_poly.pdbx_strand_id
1 'polypeptide(L)'
;EPTEHVISIRGLVNRFGPQVVHDNLNLEVRRDECLAVVGGSGTGKSVLLRSILGLHGPNEGIIEVLGQRIRHLEPGPHKQWGVLFQGGALLSGLTVQENVELPIALHSNLPVETRRELAVLKIFMVGLDLTAAAKYPNELSGGMRKRASLARAMALEPKILFLDEPTAGLDPLSATEFDELIRYLHANLDLTIVMITHDVDTLFSVCDRVAVLVNKGIIVDTLDGIVKNPDPWIQQYFGDPRARRARLAARSRRRQKEGTQVDDVQG
;
A
#
# COMPACT_ATOMS: atom_id res chain seq x y z
N GLU A 1 13.17 5.56 21.57
CA GLU A 1 13.97 4.73 20.64
C GLU A 1 13.96 5.41 19.26
N PRO A 2 15.10 5.41 18.52
CA PRO A 2 15.10 5.97 17.20
C PRO A 2 14.12 5.20 16.32
N THR A 3 13.18 5.90 15.72
CA THR A 3 12.17 5.30 14.84
C THR A 3 12.90 4.68 13.65
N GLU A 4 12.90 3.35 13.54
CA GLU A 4 13.57 2.66 12.46
C GLU A 4 12.84 2.92 11.15
N HIS A 5 13.53 3.53 10.18
CA HIS A 5 12.98 3.77 8.85
C HIS A 5 13.23 2.56 7.95
N VAL A 6 12.17 2.00 7.38
CA VAL A 6 12.28 0.88 6.44
C VAL A 6 12.44 1.34 4.99
N ILE A 7 12.05 2.59 4.69
CA ILE A 7 12.36 3.26 3.41
C ILE A 7 12.93 4.63 3.72
N SER A 8 14.06 4.97 3.08
CA SER A 8 14.68 6.29 3.12
C SER A 8 14.98 6.76 1.71
N ILE A 9 14.47 7.94 1.36
CA ILE A 9 14.69 8.60 0.07
C ILE A 9 15.31 9.96 0.36
N ARG A 10 16.44 10.25 -0.29
CA ARG A 10 17.17 11.51 -0.10
C ARG A 10 17.52 12.14 -1.44
N GLY A 11 17.09 13.38 -1.63
CA GLY A 11 17.43 14.19 -2.80
C GLY A 11 16.95 13.60 -4.13
N LEU A 12 15.80 12.90 -4.15
CA LEU A 12 15.31 12.22 -5.34
C LEU A 12 14.92 13.22 -6.42
N VAL A 13 15.51 13.04 -7.62
CA VAL A 13 15.14 13.76 -8.83
C VAL A 13 14.72 12.79 -9.91
N ASN A 14 13.54 12.99 -10.46
CA ASN A 14 13.02 12.26 -11.62
C ASN A 14 12.67 13.24 -12.73
N ARG A 15 13.25 13.02 -13.92
CA ARG A 15 13.04 13.83 -15.13
C ARG A 15 12.69 12.94 -16.32
N PHE A 16 11.80 13.42 -17.16
CA PHE A 16 11.43 12.80 -18.45
C PHE A 16 11.62 13.86 -19.55
N GLY A 17 12.77 13.82 -20.22
CA GLY A 17 13.17 14.92 -21.10
C GLY A 17 13.24 16.25 -20.33
N PRO A 18 12.56 17.32 -20.79
CA PRO A 18 12.54 18.60 -20.09
C PRO A 18 11.64 18.64 -18.86
N GLN A 19 10.76 17.65 -18.69
CA GLN A 19 9.79 17.63 -17.59
C GLN A 19 10.41 17.09 -16.32
N VAL A 20 10.54 17.93 -15.28
CA VAL A 20 10.89 17.53 -13.93
C VAL A 20 9.62 17.12 -13.19
N VAL A 21 9.58 15.86 -12.73
CA VAL A 21 8.47 15.28 -11.99
C VAL A 21 8.70 15.37 -10.49
N HIS A 22 9.89 14.98 -10.02
CA HIS A 22 10.33 15.15 -8.64
C HIS A 22 11.61 15.96 -8.62
N ASP A 23 11.73 16.88 -7.66
CA ASP A 23 12.86 17.77 -7.49
C ASP A 23 13.29 17.81 -6.02
N ASN A 24 14.45 17.20 -5.72
CA ASN A 24 15.01 17.10 -4.37
C ASN A 24 14.02 16.50 -3.32
N LEU A 25 13.26 15.46 -3.71
CA LEU A 25 12.27 14.83 -2.86
C LEU A 25 12.95 13.98 -1.77
N ASN A 26 12.51 14.18 -0.52
CA ASN A 26 12.97 13.43 0.64
C ASN A 26 11.79 12.77 1.34
N LEU A 27 11.88 11.46 1.60
CA LEU A 27 10.81 10.68 2.23
C LEU A 27 11.39 9.63 3.16
N GLU A 28 10.82 9.52 4.35
CA GLU A 28 11.12 8.46 5.30
C GLU A 28 9.83 7.74 5.68
N VAL A 29 9.82 6.41 5.50
CA VAL A 29 8.74 5.51 5.93
C VAL A 29 9.20 4.74 7.15
N ARG A 30 8.42 4.82 8.22
CA ARG A 30 8.70 4.17 9.50
C ARG A 30 8.31 2.69 9.43
N ARG A 31 8.93 1.87 10.27
CA ARG A 31 8.49 0.49 10.48
C ARG A 31 7.05 0.48 11.02
N ASP A 32 6.28 -0.49 10.58
CA ASP A 32 4.93 -0.79 11.06
C ASP A 32 3.96 0.41 10.98
N GLU A 33 4.18 1.33 10.01
CA GLU A 33 3.21 2.38 9.68
C GLU A 33 2.48 2.09 8.37
N CYS A 34 1.27 2.61 8.25
CA CYS A 34 0.59 2.75 6.98
C CYS A 34 0.74 4.19 6.48
N LEU A 35 1.60 4.40 5.48
CA LEU A 35 1.81 5.69 4.83
C LEU A 35 1.02 5.76 3.53
N ALA A 36 0.14 6.76 3.41
CA ALA A 36 -0.49 7.08 2.14
C ALA A 36 0.34 8.05 1.31
N VAL A 37 0.40 7.86 0.00
CA VAL A 37 0.95 8.81 -0.98
C VAL A 37 -0.20 9.38 -1.80
N VAL A 38 -0.44 10.67 -1.66
CA VAL A 38 -1.52 11.40 -2.36
C VAL A 38 -0.96 12.54 -3.21
N GLY A 39 -1.77 13.07 -4.11
CA GLY A 39 -1.39 14.19 -4.98
C GLY A 39 -2.27 14.24 -6.22
N GLY A 40 -2.27 15.35 -6.91
CA GLY A 40 -3.03 15.54 -8.14
C GLY A 40 -2.64 14.54 -9.25
N SER A 41 -3.41 14.52 -10.33
CA SER A 41 -3.02 13.74 -11.52
C SER A 41 -1.70 14.26 -12.09
N GLY A 42 -0.81 13.34 -12.46
CA GLY A 42 0.48 13.70 -13.05
C GLY A 42 1.57 14.18 -12.07
N THR A 43 1.32 14.23 -10.75
CA THR A 43 2.32 14.63 -9.75
C THR A 43 3.45 13.61 -9.55
N GLY A 44 3.38 12.44 -10.18
CA GLY A 44 4.46 11.45 -10.13
C GLY A 44 4.31 10.34 -9.10
N LYS A 45 3.13 10.14 -8.49
CA LYS A 45 2.90 9.05 -7.50
C LYS A 45 3.38 7.67 -7.99
N SER A 46 2.98 7.27 -9.18
CA SER A 46 3.41 5.99 -9.77
C SER A 46 4.88 5.99 -10.17
N VAL A 47 5.46 7.15 -10.50
CA VAL A 47 6.91 7.28 -10.75
C VAL A 47 7.68 7.07 -9.46
N LEU A 48 7.23 7.69 -8.35
CA LEU A 48 7.82 7.49 -7.03
C LEU A 48 7.80 6.01 -6.63
N LEU A 49 6.64 5.36 -6.73
CA LEU A 49 6.51 3.93 -6.44
C LEU A 49 7.46 3.08 -7.30
N ARG A 50 7.51 3.31 -8.62
CA ARG A 50 8.41 2.58 -9.52
C ARG A 50 9.88 2.81 -9.19
N SER A 51 10.24 4.02 -8.75
CA SER A 51 11.61 4.33 -8.30
C SER A 51 11.97 3.56 -7.03
N ILE A 52 11.06 3.49 -6.04
CA ILE A 52 11.24 2.71 -4.81
C ILE A 52 11.41 1.21 -5.13
N LEU A 53 10.62 0.70 -6.08
CA LEU A 53 10.68 -0.70 -6.52
C LEU A 53 11.87 -1.02 -7.43
N GLY A 54 12.71 -0.04 -7.80
CA GLY A 54 13.84 -0.25 -8.73
C GLY A 54 13.41 -0.43 -10.19
N LEU A 55 12.13 -0.24 -10.51
CA LEU A 55 11.57 -0.36 -11.87
C LEU A 55 11.80 0.90 -12.72
N HIS A 56 12.21 2.00 -12.09
CA HIS A 56 12.61 3.26 -12.71
C HIS A 56 13.84 3.80 -12.01
N GLY A 57 14.89 4.09 -12.76
CA GLY A 57 16.11 4.70 -12.24
C GLY A 57 15.93 6.21 -12.08
N PRO A 58 16.09 6.76 -10.86
CA PRO A 58 16.07 8.21 -10.68
C PRO A 58 17.30 8.86 -11.36
N ASN A 59 17.15 10.12 -11.74
CA ASN A 59 18.27 10.89 -12.32
C ASN A 59 19.30 11.24 -11.23
N GLU A 60 18.83 11.57 -10.02
CA GLU A 60 19.66 11.93 -8.87
C GLU A 60 19.02 11.40 -7.58
N GLY A 61 19.78 11.35 -6.50
CA GLY A 61 19.33 10.95 -5.18
C GLY A 61 19.63 9.49 -4.85
N ILE A 62 19.23 9.11 -3.65
CA ILE A 62 19.44 7.77 -3.08
C ILE A 62 18.12 7.26 -2.55
N ILE A 63 17.83 6.01 -2.87
CA ILE A 63 16.69 5.25 -2.30
C ILE A 63 17.27 4.05 -1.57
N GLU A 64 16.89 3.88 -0.32
CA GLU A 64 17.22 2.72 0.52
C GLU A 64 15.92 2.07 1.02
N VAL A 65 15.83 0.75 0.90
CA VAL A 65 14.71 -0.04 1.39
C VAL A 65 15.26 -1.18 2.23
N LEU A 66 14.81 -1.30 3.47
CA LEU A 66 15.30 -2.29 4.45
C LEU A 66 16.84 -2.28 4.57
N GLY A 67 17.44 -1.09 4.56
CA GLY A 67 18.89 -0.88 4.63
C GLY A 67 19.66 -1.19 3.34
N GLN A 68 18.99 -1.58 2.27
CA GLN A 68 19.62 -1.86 0.97
C GLN A 68 19.36 -0.72 -0.02
N ARG A 69 20.44 -0.24 -0.66
CA ARG A 69 20.32 0.78 -1.71
C ARG A 69 19.67 0.18 -2.96
N ILE A 70 18.60 0.83 -3.41
CA ILE A 70 17.88 0.43 -4.62
C ILE A 70 18.55 1.04 -5.84
N ARG A 71 18.81 0.20 -6.84
CA ARG A 71 19.32 0.58 -8.16
C ARG A 71 18.40 0.03 -9.24
N HIS A 72 18.38 0.74 -10.37
CA HIS A 72 17.51 0.35 -11.48
C HIS A 72 17.92 -1.02 -12.04
N LEU A 73 16.94 -1.93 -12.13
CA LEU A 73 17.07 -3.30 -12.63
C LEU A 73 18.13 -4.18 -11.92
N GLU A 74 18.64 -3.75 -10.76
CA GLU A 74 19.48 -4.61 -9.92
C GLU A 74 18.60 -5.40 -8.92
N PRO A 75 19.05 -6.58 -8.49
CA PRO A 75 18.38 -7.32 -7.44
C PRO A 75 18.32 -6.50 -6.15
N GLY A 76 17.11 -6.29 -5.63
CA GLY A 76 16.86 -5.64 -4.35
C GLY A 76 16.22 -6.61 -3.35
N PRO A 77 15.68 -6.14 -2.24
CA PRO A 77 15.01 -6.98 -1.25
C PRO A 77 13.63 -7.45 -1.70
N HIS A 78 13.51 -7.87 -2.98
CA HIS A 78 12.23 -8.19 -3.64
C HIS A 78 11.42 -9.30 -2.93
N LYS A 79 12.09 -10.17 -2.16
CA LYS A 79 11.43 -11.21 -1.35
C LYS A 79 10.78 -10.63 -0.08
N GLN A 80 11.18 -9.43 0.31
CA GLN A 80 10.72 -8.81 1.56
C GLN A 80 9.65 -7.73 1.33
N TRP A 81 9.20 -7.55 0.07
CA TRP A 81 8.08 -6.69 -0.24
C TRP A 81 7.05 -7.36 -1.15
N GLY A 82 5.79 -7.00 -0.97
CA GLY A 82 4.68 -7.38 -1.84
C GLY A 82 4.17 -6.16 -2.60
N VAL A 83 3.64 -6.36 -3.79
CA VAL A 83 3.10 -5.26 -4.60
C VAL A 83 1.73 -5.64 -5.14
N LEU A 84 0.73 -4.81 -4.85
CA LEU A 84 -0.58 -4.83 -5.50
C LEU A 84 -0.65 -3.64 -6.47
N PHE A 85 -0.58 -3.89 -7.76
CA PHE A 85 -0.72 -2.88 -8.80
C PHE A 85 -2.20 -2.53 -9.05
N GLN A 86 -2.48 -1.35 -9.58
CA GLN A 86 -3.82 -0.80 -9.82
C GLN A 86 -4.77 -1.79 -10.53
N GLY A 87 -4.32 -2.51 -11.54
CA GLY A 87 -5.11 -3.53 -12.24
C GLY A 87 -5.11 -4.91 -11.60
N GLY A 88 -4.45 -5.09 -10.44
CA GLY A 88 -4.23 -6.39 -9.79
C GLY A 88 -3.10 -7.21 -10.45
N ALA A 89 -2.84 -7.03 -11.72
CA ALA A 89 -1.78 -7.67 -12.51
C ALA A 89 -1.72 -9.21 -12.38
N LEU A 90 -2.87 -9.88 -12.15
CA LEU A 90 -2.96 -11.34 -12.18
C LEU A 90 -2.70 -11.85 -13.61
N LEU A 91 -1.99 -12.96 -13.71
CA LEU A 91 -1.75 -13.65 -14.97
C LEU A 91 -3.04 -14.36 -15.40
N SER A 92 -3.61 -13.93 -16.52
CA SER A 92 -4.92 -14.41 -17.00
C SER A 92 -4.96 -15.89 -17.38
N GLY A 93 -3.81 -16.46 -17.74
CA GLY A 93 -3.66 -17.87 -18.07
C GLY A 93 -3.45 -18.80 -16.87
N LEU A 94 -3.42 -18.27 -15.65
CA LEU A 94 -3.25 -19.01 -14.41
C LEU A 94 -4.49 -18.86 -13.53
N THR A 95 -4.84 -19.91 -12.80
CA THR A 95 -5.86 -19.85 -11.75
C THR A 95 -5.43 -18.91 -10.61
N VAL A 96 -6.34 -18.60 -9.70
CA VAL A 96 -6.01 -17.80 -8.49
C VAL A 96 -4.91 -18.49 -7.68
N GLN A 97 -5.04 -19.81 -7.45
CA GLN A 97 -4.05 -20.58 -6.71
C GLN A 97 -2.67 -20.54 -7.38
N GLU A 98 -2.60 -20.76 -8.69
CA GLU A 98 -1.36 -20.69 -9.44
C GLU A 98 -0.74 -19.31 -9.45
N ASN A 99 -1.55 -18.24 -9.52
CA ASN A 99 -1.09 -16.86 -9.38
C ASN A 99 -0.43 -16.60 -8.00
N VAL A 100 -1.00 -17.15 -6.93
CA VAL A 100 -0.47 -16.99 -5.56
C VAL A 100 0.72 -17.91 -5.32
N GLU A 101 0.72 -19.12 -5.91
CA GLU A 101 1.84 -20.08 -5.83
C GLU A 101 3.09 -19.59 -6.58
N LEU A 102 2.93 -18.83 -7.67
CA LEU A 102 4.03 -18.44 -8.56
C LEU A 102 5.19 -17.73 -7.83
N PRO A 103 4.99 -16.69 -7.00
CA PRO A 103 6.10 -16.10 -6.24
C PRO A 103 6.82 -17.12 -5.35
N ILE A 104 6.09 -18.03 -4.70
CA ILE A 104 6.65 -19.06 -3.83
C ILE A 104 7.52 -20.01 -4.67
N ALA A 105 7.03 -20.43 -5.85
CA ALA A 105 7.77 -21.31 -6.75
C ALA A 105 9.05 -20.68 -7.29
N LEU A 106 9.04 -19.37 -7.57
CA LEU A 106 10.20 -18.64 -8.09
C LEU A 106 11.27 -18.36 -7.03
N HIS A 107 10.89 -18.27 -5.76
CA HIS A 107 11.78 -17.80 -4.70
C HIS A 107 12.04 -18.80 -3.57
N SER A 108 11.51 -20.01 -3.67
CA SER A 108 11.74 -21.10 -2.70
C SER A 108 12.04 -22.43 -3.40
N ASN A 109 12.64 -23.36 -2.65
CA ASN A 109 12.85 -24.74 -3.08
C ASN A 109 11.84 -25.71 -2.41
N LEU A 110 10.67 -25.21 -2.01
CA LEU A 110 9.64 -26.01 -1.36
C LEU A 110 9.03 -27.03 -2.33
N PRO A 111 8.62 -28.22 -1.85
CA PRO A 111 7.84 -29.17 -2.64
C PRO A 111 6.55 -28.55 -3.20
N VAL A 112 6.07 -29.09 -4.32
CA VAL A 112 4.86 -28.57 -5.01
C VAL A 112 3.65 -28.57 -4.08
N GLU A 113 3.47 -29.64 -3.32
CA GLU A 113 2.35 -29.81 -2.39
C GLU A 113 2.36 -28.68 -1.33
N THR A 114 3.52 -28.45 -0.71
CA THR A 114 3.68 -27.39 0.31
C THR A 114 3.43 -26.00 -0.28
N ARG A 115 3.89 -25.72 -1.51
CA ARG A 115 3.62 -24.43 -2.17
C ARG A 115 2.12 -24.23 -2.41
N ARG A 116 1.41 -25.27 -2.83
CA ARG A 116 -0.05 -25.24 -3.01
C ARG A 116 -0.80 -24.99 -1.71
N GLU A 117 -0.40 -25.66 -0.65
CA GLU A 117 -0.99 -25.45 0.70
C GLU A 117 -0.77 -24.02 1.18
N LEU A 118 0.44 -23.48 1.01
CA LEU A 118 0.73 -22.07 1.34
C LEU A 118 -0.10 -21.10 0.49
N ALA A 119 -0.25 -21.35 -0.80
CA ALA A 119 -1.08 -20.53 -1.67
C ALA A 119 -2.55 -20.52 -1.22
N VAL A 120 -3.09 -21.69 -0.87
CA VAL A 120 -4.45 -21.83 -0.34
C VAL A 120 -4.60 -21.06 0.98
N LEU A 121 -3.61 -21.14 1.88
CA LEU A 121 -3.60 -20.37 3.12
C LEU A 121 -3.66 -18.86 2.86
N LYS A 122 -2.87 -18.34 1.91
CA LYS A 122 -2.87 -16.91 1.57
C LYS A 122 -4.21 -16.48 0.93
N ILE A 123 -4.84 -17.34 0.14
CA ILE A 123 -6.18 -17.11 -0.42
C ILE A 123 -7.22 -16.99 0.71
N PHE A 124 -7.17 -17.89 1.68
CA PHE A 124 -8.05 -17.84 2.85
C PHE A 124 -7.81 -16.59 3.71
N MET A 125 -6.54 -16.22 3.95
CA MET A 125 -6.16 -15.03 4.74
C MET A 125 -6.76 -13.72 4.20
N VAL A 126 -6.94 -13.60 2.89
CA VAL A 126 -7.56 -12.41 2.27
C VAL A 126 -9.09 -12.50 2.20
N GLY A 127 -9.71 -13.51 2.84
CA GLY A 127 -11.15 -13.69 2.89
C GLY A 127 -11.79 -14.13 1.57
N LEU A 128 -11.04 -14.84 0.73
CA LEU A 128 -11.62 -15.51 -0.44
C LEU A 128 -12.09 -16.91 -0.06
N ASP A 129 -13.24 -17.30 -0.60
CA ASP A 129 -13.72 -18.67 -0.53
C ASP A 129 -12.77 -19.60 -1.29
N LEU A 130 -12.53 -20.80 -0.76
CA LEU A 130 -11.59 -21.76 -1.36
C LEU A 130 -12.01 -22.21 -2.77
N THR A 131 -13.28 -22.11 -3.11
CA THR A 131 -13.75 -22.38 -4.48
C THR A 131 -13.21 -21.36 -5.49
N ALA A 132 -12.78 -20.18 -5.02
CA ALA A 132 -12.12 -19.19 -5.87
C ALA A 132 -10.70 -19.63 -6.31
N ALA A 133 -10.06 -20.54 -5.58
CA ALA A 133 -8.69 -20.98 -5.87
C ALA A 133 -8.54 -21.57 -7.28
N ALA A 134 -9.54 -22.30 -7.76
CA ALA A 134 -9.57 -22.92 -9.08
C ALA A 134 -10.04 -22.00 -10.21
N LYS A 135 -10.54 -20.80 -9.90
CA LYS A 135 -11.04 -19.84 -10.90
C LYS A 135 -9.91 -19.08 -11.57
N TYR A 136 -10.15 -18.69 -12.81
CA TYR A 136 -9.29 -17.75 -13.55
C TYR A 136 -9.66 -16.30 -13.23
N PRO A 137 -8.75 -15.32 -13.42
CA PRO A 137 -8.98 -13.91 -13.12
C PRO A 137 -10.22 -13.29 -13.79
N ASN A 138 -10.60 -13.77 -14.99
CA ASN A 138 -11.78 -13.30 -15.72
C ASN A 138 -13.12 -13.79 -15.13
N GLU A 139 -13.08 -14.81 -14.28
CA GLU A 139 -14.26 -15.36 -13.59
C GLU A 139 -14.52 -14.69 -12.23
N LEU A 140 -13.65 -13.76 -11.83
CA LEU A 140 -13.71 -13.09 -10.53
C LEU A 140 -14.45 -11.75 -10.62
N SER A 141 -15.21 -11.40 -9.57
CA SER A 141 -15.68 -10.02 -9.37
C SER A 141 -14.48 -9.07 -9.17
N GLY A 142 -14.73 -7.75 -9.23
CA GLY A 142 -13.69 -6.74 -8.97
C GLY A 142 -13.04 -6.90 -7.60
N GLY A 143 -13.86 -7.06 -6.57
CA GLY A 143 -13.39 -7.27 -5.19
C GLY A 143 -12.62 -8.59 -5.01
N MET A 144 -13.13 -9.70 -5.57
CA MET A 144 -12.40 -10.98 -5.56
C MET A 144 -11.04 -10.88 -6.25
N ARG A 145 -10.97 -10.16 -7.39
CA ARG A 145 -9.71 -9.96 -8.13
C ARG A 145 -8.69 -9.17 -7.32
N LYS A 146 -9.12 -8.13 -6.60
CA LYS A 146 -8.26 -7.35 -5.70
C LYS A 146 -7.76 -8.21 -4.53
N ARG A 147 -8.63 -9.01 -3.91
CA ARG A 147 -8.25 -9.96 -2.85
C ARG A 147 -7.27 -11.01 -3.34
N ALA A 148 -7.47 -11.61 -4.52
CA ALA A 148 -6.53 -12.56 -5.11
C ALA A 148 -5.17 -11.93 -5.39
N SER A 149 -5.16 -10.68 -5.87
CA SER A 149 -3.91 -9.93 -6.09
C SER A 149 -3.19 -9.60 -4.77
N LEU A 150 -3.93 -9.33 -3.72
CA LEU A 150 -3.39 -9.15 -2.37
C LEU A 150 -2.80 -10.47 -1.84
N ALA A 151 -3.49 -11.61 -2.00
CA ALA A 151 -2.97 -12.92 -1.62
C ALA A 151 -1.63 -13.20 -2.30
N ARG A 152 -1.51 -12.90 -3.60
CA ARG A 152 -0.25 -13.04 -4.33
C ARG A 152 0.84 -12.09 -3.79
N ALA A 153 0.50 -10.84 -3.50
CA ALA A 153 1.45 -9.89 -2.91
C ALA A 153 1.95 -10.34 -1.53
N MET A 154 1.11 -11.05 -0.77
CA MET A 154 1.42 -11.61 0.55
C MET A 154 2.10 -12.98 0.52
N ALA A 155 2.31 -13.57 -0.67
CA ALA A 155 2.75 -14.96 -0.82
C ALA A 155 4.12 -15.27 -0.17
N LEU A 156 5.03 -14.28 -0.15
CA LEU A 156 6.38 -14.40 0.43
C LEU A 156 6.51 -13.79 1.83
N GLU A 157 5.40 -13.51 2.51
CA GLU A 157 5.40 -12.90 3.85
C GLU A 157 6.22 -11.61 3.90
N PRO A 158 5.85 -10.62 3.09
CA PRO A 158 6.62 -9.39 2.97
C PRO A 158 6.64 -8.58 4.25
N LYS A 159 7.72 -7.82 4.47
CA LYS A 159 7.80 -6.80 5.53
C LYS A 159 7.18 -5.47 5.10
N ILE A 160 7.14 -5.22 3.79
CA ILE A 160 6.56 -4.01 3.20
C ILE A 160 5.55 -4.40 2.13
N LEU A 161 4.37 -3.82 2.20
CA LEU A 161 3.31 -3.99 1.20
C LEU A 161 3.06 -2.67 0.47
N PHE A 162 3.27 -2.66 -0.83
CA PHE A 162 2.95 -1.54 -1.70
C PHE A 162 1.58 -1.77 -2.33
N LEU A 163 0.68 -0.79 -2.17
CA LEU A 163 -0.68 -0.83 -2.71
C LEU A 163 -0.90 0.36 -3.65
N ASP A 164 -1.08 0.09 -4.93
CA ASP A 164 -1.36 1.12 -5.93
C ASP A 164 -2.86 1.12 -6.26
N GLU A 165 -3.58 2.12 -5.75
CA GLU A 165 -5.02 2.31 -5.90
C GLU A 165 -5.83 1.04 -5.56
N PRO A 166 -5.71 0.51 -4.32
CA PRO A 166 -6.23 -0.81 -3.97
C PRO A 166 -7.76 -0.91 -4.08
N THR A 167 -8.49 0.16 -3.77
CA THR A 167 -9.96 0.21 -3.78
C THR A 167 -10.55 0.76 -5.08
N ALA A 168 -9.68 1.21 -6.02
CA ALA A 168 -10.15 1.77 -7.29
C ALA A 168 -10.99 0.76 -8.08
N GLY A 169 -12.18 1.22 -8.53
CA GLY A 169 -13.12 0.41 -9.31
C GLY A 169 -13.98 -0.55 -8.49
N LEU A 170 -13.90 -0.51 -7.16
CA LEU A 170 -14.81 -1.23 -6.27
C LEU A 170 -16.06 -0.38 -5.97
N ASP A 171 -17.17 -1.07 -5.72
CA ASP A 171 -18.32 -0.44 -5.10
C ASP A 171 -18.02 -0.04 -3.64
N PRO A 172 -18.79 0.90 -3.04
CA PRO A 172 -18.46 1.42 -1.71
C PRO A 172 -18.41 0.37 -0.60
N LEU A 173 -19.23 -0.68 -0.66
CA LEU A 173 -19.24 -1.75 0.34
C LEU A 173 -17.97 -2.59 0.21
N SER A 174 -17.66 -3.06 -0.99
CA SER A 174 -16.44 -3.82 -1.28
C SER A 174 -15.17 -3.04 -0.96
N ALA A 175 -15.16 -1.71 -1.17
CA ALA A 175 -14.04 -0.85 -0.80
C ALA A 175 -13.85 -0.81 0.74
N THR A 176 -14.95 -0.63 1.48
CA THR A 176 -14.90 -0.64 2.95
C THR A 176 -14.40 -1.98 3.50
N GLU A 177 -14.92 -3.10 2.97
CA GLU A 177 -14.47 -4.44 3.37
C GLU A 177 -12.98 -4.66 3.05
N PHE A 178 -12.49 -4.13 1.93
CA PHE A 178 -11.07 -4.22 1.57
C PHE A 178 -10.20 -3.38 2.51
N ASP A 179 -10.63 -2.18 2.86
CA ASP A 179 -9.95 -1.33 3.86
C ASP A 179 -9.89 -2.01 5.24
N GLU A 180 -10.96 -2.68 5.65
CA GLU A 180 -10.99 -3.46 6.90
C GLU A 180 -10.02 -4.63 6.87
N LEU A 181 -9.92 -5.33 5.74
CA LEU A 181 -8.94 -6.39 5.54
C LEU A 181 -7.52 -5.86 5.63
N ILE A 182 -7.19 -4.76 4.94
CA ILE A 182 -5.85 -4.15 5.00
C ILE A 182 -5.51 -3.75 6.43
N ARG A 183 -6.43 -3.13 7.14
CA ARG A 183 -6.26 -2.74 8.55
C ARG A 183 -6.00 -3.94 9.46
N TYR A 184 -6.75 -5.04 9.23
CA TYR A 184 -6.57 -6.29 9.97
C TYR A 184 -5.18 -6.90 9.72
N LEU A 185 -4.75 -6.98 8.47
CA LEU A 185 -3.44 -7.51 8.10
C LEU A 185 -2.31 -6.64 8.69
N HIS A 186 -2.43 -5.32 8.59
CA HIS A 186 -1.48 -4.38 9.15
C HIS A 186 -1.32 -4.53 10.67
N ALA A 187 -2.43 -4.63 11.39
CA ALA A 187 -2.42 -4.73 12.84
C ALA A 187 -1.92 -6.08 13.40
N ASN A 188 -1.92 -7.15 12.59
CA ASN A 188 -1.61 -8.51 13.07
C ASN A 188 -0.34 -9.12 12.47
N LEU A 189 0.30 -8.49 11.49
CA LEU A 189 1.44 -9.08 10.76
C LEU A 189 2.71 -8.22 10.76
N ASP A 190 2.84 -7.22 11.65
CA ASP A 190 3.98 -6.29 11.70
C ASP A 190 4.36 -5.76 10.31
N LEU A 191 3.35 -5.36 9.55
CA LEU A 191 3.43 -5.05 8.12
C LEU A 191 3.51 -3.54 7.90
N THR A 192 4.59 -3.05 7.33
CA THR A 192 4.64 -1.66 6.85
C THR A 192 3.88 -1.55 5.53
N ILE A 193 3.04 -0.54 5.38
CA ILE A 193 2.23 -0.34 4.17
C ILE A 193 2.56 1.02 3.55
N VAL A 194 2.82 1.03 2.24
CA VAL A 194 2.88 2.24 1.42
C VAL A 194 1.76 2.17 0.39
N MET A 195 0.80 3.07 0.52
CA MET A 195 -0.42 3.06 -0.30
C MET A 195 -0.52 4.31 -1.16
N ILE A 196 -0.67 4.16 -2.46
CA ILE A 196 -1.13 5.24 -3.34
C ILE A 196 -2.65 5.17 -3.38
N THR A 197 -3.32 6.24 -3.01
CA THR A 197 -4.77 6.34 -3.14
C THR A 197 -5.23 7.79 -3.29
N HIS A 198 -6.39 7.97 -3.90
CA HIS A 198 -7.12 9.24 -3.94
C HIS A 198 -8.44 9.15 -3.15
N ASP A 199 -8.71 8.01 -2.52
CA ASP A 199 -9.92 7.83 -1.72
C ASP A 199 -9.72 8.33 -0.29
N VAL A 200 -10.44 9.38 0.06
CA VAL A 200 -10.36 10.01 1.39
C VAL A 200 -10.92 9.11 2.50
N ASP A 201 -11.87 8.23 2.20
CA ASP A 201 -12.41 7.28 3.18
C ASP A 201 -11.33 6.27 3.57
N THR A 202 -10.61 5.70 2.59
CA THR A 202 -9.44 4.85 2.81
C THR A 202 -8.34 5.56 3.61
N LEU A 203 -8.00 6.83 3.25
CA LEU A 203 -6.99 7.62 3.97
C LEU A 203 -7.28 7.72 5.46
N PHE A 204 -8.50 8.11 5.82
CA PHE A 204 -8.88 8.30 7.22
C PHE A 204 -9.16 6.99 7.98
N SER A 205 -9.44 5.89 7.26
CA SER A 205 -9.72 4.59 7.88
C SER A 205 -8.48 3.74 8.13
N VAL A 206 -7.48 3.82 7.24
CA VAL A 206 -6.35 2.86 7.21
C VAL A 206 -5.03 3.52 7.57
N CYS A 207 -4.78 4.79 7.16
CA CYS A 207 -3.45 5.35 7.17
C CYS A 207 -3.12 6.12 8.46
N ASP A 208 -1.85 6.05 8.87
CA ASP A 208 -1.30 6.77 10.02
C ASP A 208 -0.76 8.15 9.61
N ARG A 209 -0.03 8.20 8.50
CA ARG A 209 0.57 9.41 7.94
C ARG A 209 0.24 9.53 6.45
N VAL A 210 0.35 10.74 5.96
CA VAL A 210 0.13 11.06 4.54
C VAL A 210 1.32 11.83 3.99
N ALA A 211 1.80 11.39 2.84
CA ALA A 211 2.81 12.03 2.02
C ALA A 211 2.12 12.68 0.82
N VAL A 212 2.07 13.99 0.79
CA VAL A 212 1.39 14.77 -0.27
C VAL A 212 2.41 15.24 -1.30
N LEU A 213 2.27 14.78 -2.53
CA LEU A 213 3.09 15.25 -3.66
C LEU A 213 2.52 16.55 -4.21
N VAL A 214 3.21 17.66 -3.94
CA VAL A 214 2.88 19.02 -4.40
C VAL A 214 4.16 19.74 -4.83
N ASN A 215 4.07 20.61 -5.83
CA ASN A 215 5.18 21.45 -6.29
C ASN A 215 6.48 20.66 -6.58
N LYS A 216 6.37 19.45 -7.13
CA LYS A 216 7.50 18.50 -7.43
C LYS A 216 8.22 17.97 -6.19
N GLY A 217 7.82 18.40 -5.00
CA GLY A 217 8.30 17.93 -3.70
C GLY A 217 7.26 17.08 -2.98
N ILE A 218 7.51 16.83 -1.70
CA ILE A 218 6.64 16.03 -0.84
C ILE A 218 6.50 16.68 0.54
N ILE A 219 5.28 16.70 1.07
CA ILE A 219 4.97 17.13 2.43
C ILE A 219 4.45 15.91 3.18
N VAL A 220 5.07 15.56 4.30
CA VAL A 220 4.71 14.36 5.08
C VAL A 220 4.33 14.74 6.48
N ASP A 221 3.12 14.34 6.90
CA ASP A 221 2.65 14.59 8.28
C ASP A 221 1.56 13.56 8.65
N THR A 222 1.12 13.58 9.90
CA THR A 222 -0.12 12.92 10.32
C THR A 222 -1.32 13.49 9.56
N LEU A 223 -2.40 12.74 9.47
CA LEU A 223 -3.64 13.22 8.83
C LEU A 223 -4.15 14.53 9.45
N ASP A 224 -4.07 14.68 10.77
CA ASP A 224 -4.47 15.94 11.44
C ASP A 224 -3.51 17.11 11.18
N GLY A 225 -2.22 16.85 10.97
CA GLY A 225 -1.23 17.84 10.57
C GLY A 225 -1.43 18.29 9.12
N ILE A 226 -1.57 17.37 8.20
CA ILE A 226 -1.81 17.66 6.77
C ILE A 226 -3.06 18.51 6.56
N VAL A 227 -4.16 18.22 7.22
CA VAL A 227 -5.40 18.99 7.09
C VAL A 227 -5.23 20.47 7.51
N LYS A 228 -4.24 20.78 8.34
CA LYS A 228 -3.92 22.15 8.78
C LYS A 228 -2.87 22.84 7.90
N ASN A 229 -2.23 22.11 7.00
CA ASN A 229 -1.20 22.65 6.13
C ASN A 229 -1.79 23.73 5.20
N PRO A 230 -1.16 24.91 5.03
CA PRO A 230 -1.71 26.04 4.27
C PRO A 230 -1.58 25.87 2.74
N ASP A 231 -0.95 24.81 2.23
CA ASP A 231 -0.83 24.59 0.79
C ASP A 231 -2.21 24.61 0.12
N PRO A 232 -2.42 25.36 -0.97
CA PRO A 232 -3.72 25.52 -1.60
C PRO A 232 -4.32 24.19 -2.10
N TRP A 233 -3.49 23.29 -2.64
CA TRP A 233 -3.95 21.99 -3.12
C TRP A 233 -4.42 21.11 -1.95
N ILE A 234 -3.67 21.12 -0.84
CA ILE A 234 -4.02 20.38 0.39
C ILE A 234 -5.33 20.90 0.95
N GLN A 235 -5.48 22.22 1.04
CA GLN A 235 -6.72 22.84 1.54
C GLN A 235 -7.93 22.52 0.66
N GLN A 236 -7.77 22.50 -0.66
CA GLN A 236 -8.83 22.14 -1.57
C GLN A 236 -9.18 20.64 -1.43
N TYR A 237 -8.20 19.75 -1.39
CA TYR A 237 -8.41 18.30 -1.35
C TYR A 237 -9.04 17.84 -0.03
N PHE A 238 -8.48 18.24 1.11
CA PHE A 238 -8.97 17.87 2.45
C PHE A 238 -10.10 18.77 2.97
N GLY A 239 -10.33 19.92 2.36
CA GLY A 239 -11.46 20.82 2.64
C GLY A 239 -12.78 20.40 1.99
N ASP A 240 -12.74 19.45 1.07
CA ASP A 240 -13.92 18.90 0.42
C ASP A 240 -14.92 18.30 1.44
N PRO A 241 -16.24 18.43 1.23
CA PRO A 241 -17.26 17.88 2.12
C PRO A 241 -17.14 16.37 2.38
N ARG A 242 -16.66 15.59 1.40
CA ARG A 242 -16.42 14.15 1.56
C ARG A 242 -15.27 13.90 2.53
N ALA A 243 -14.15 14.60 2.37
CA ALA A 243 -13.00 14.48 3.26
C ALA A 243 -13.34 14.88 4.70
N ARG A 244 -14.15 15.94 4.89
CA ARG A 244 -14.62 16.34 6.22
C ARG A 244 -15.48 15.27 6.89
N ARG A 245 -16.38 14.62 6.14
CA ARG A 245 -17.22 13.51 6.65
C ARG A 245 -16.38 12.30 7.02
N ALA A 246 -15.46 11.86 6.14
CA ALA A 246 -14.56 10.76 6.40
C ALA A 246 -13.73 10.98 7.68
N ARG A 247 -13.18 12.19 7.85
CA ARG A 247 -12.45 12.60 9.06
C ARG A 247 -13.30 12.50 10.33
N LEU A 248 -14.54 12.98 10.31
CA LEU A 248 -15.44 12.90 11.47
C LEU A 248 -15.77 11.44 11.83
N ALA A 249 -16.06 10.61 10.82
CA ALA A 249 -16.33 9.19 11.02
C ALA A 249 -15.11 8.44 11.61
N ALA A 250 -13.90 8.75 11.15
CA ALA A 250 -12.67 8.16 11.68
C ALA A 250 -12.43 8.56 13.15
N ARG A 251 -12.65 9.82 13.51
CA ARG A 251 -12.53 10.31 14.91
C ARG A 251 -13.52 9.64 15.83
N SER A 252 -14.76 9.42 15.39
CA SER A 252 -15.77 8.73 16.18
C SER A 252 -15.38 7.27 16.46
N ARG A 253 -14.85 6.57 15.44
CA ARG A 253 -14.34 5.19 15.57
C ARG A 253 -13.16 5.07 16.53
N ARG A 254 -12.23 6.02 16.54
CA ARG A 254 -11.09 6.04 17.48
C ARG A 254 -11.57 6.21 18.93
N ARG A 255 -12.48 7.15 19.18
CA ARG A 255 -13.06 7.38 20.53
C ARG A 255 -13.81 6.18 21.08
N GLN A 256 -14.55 5.45 20.23
CA GLN A 256 -15.25 4.23 20.64
C GLN A 256 -14.29 3.13 21.06
N LYS A 257 -13.16 2.96 20.35
CA LYS A 257 -12.12 1.97 20.72
C LYS A 257 -11.42 2.32 22.04
N GLU A 258 -11.11 3.59 22.26
CA GLU A 258 -10.50 4.07 23.51
C GLU A 258 -11.45 3.91 24.72
N GLY A 259 -12.75 4.14 24.54
CA GLY A 259 -13.77 3.91 25.58
C GLY A 259 -13.96 2.45 25.96
N THR A 260 -13.89 1.54 25.00
CA THR A 260 -14.06 0.09 25.26
C THR A 260 -12.85 -0.51 25.99
N GLN A 261 -11.62 0.00 25.75
CA GLN A 261 -10.42 -0.48 26.46
C GLN A 261 -10.38 -0.06 27.95
N VAL A 262 -11.08 1.00 28.33
CA VAL A 262 -11.14 1.46 29.73
C VAL A 262 -12.10 0.59 30.55
N ASP A 263 -13.17 0.07 29.96
CA ASP A 263 -14.16 -0.79 30.65
C ASP A 263 -13.64 -2.22 30.89
N ASP A 264 -12.77 -2.75 29.98
CA ASP A 264 -12.18 -4.10 30.12
C ASP A 264 -11.04 -4.18 31.17
N VAL A 265 -10.54 -3.05 31.68
CA VAL A 265 -9.47 -3.01 32.71
C VAL A 265 -10.05 -2.86 34.12
N GLN A 266 -11.37 -2.62 34.27
CA GLN A 266 -12.07 -2.44 35.55
C GLN A 266 -13.03 -3.58 35.91
N GLY A 267 -13.04 -4.68 35.14
CA GLY A 267 -13.87 -5.87 35.37
C GLY A 267 -13.13 -7.05 35.99
#